data_1cd82ae21edeb496382a85e1ecb5ec02
#
_entry.id   1cd82ae21edeb496382a85e1ecb5ec02
#
_cell.length_a   1.000
_cell.length_b   1.000
_cell.length_c   1.000
_cell.angle_alpha   90.00
_cell.angle_beta   90.00
_cell.angle_gamma   90.00
#
_symmetry.space_group_name_H-M   'P 1'
#
loop_
_entity.id
_entity.type
_entity.pdbx_description
1 polymer ?
#
loop_
_entity_poly.entity_id
_entity_poly.type
_entity_poly.pdbx_seq_one_letter_code
_entity_poly.pdbx_strand_id
1 'polypeptide(L)' 'MEPRKGRKRQWSKEEIRALRRHLNLTQVKLAEELGTRQQTISEWEQGMYRPRGASATLLSIVAERNGFTYTAGEEPDASN' A
#
# COMPACT_ATOMS: atom_id res chain seq x y z
N MET A 1 -12.10 -13.27 -16.87
CA MET A 1 -12.08 -13.17 -16.41
C MET A 1 -11.88 -12.70 -15.78
N GLU A 2 -11.83 -12.55 -15.67
CA GLU A 2 -11.70 -12.35 -15.12
C GLU A 2 -11.46 -11.91 -14.30
N PRO A 3 -11.57 -11.94 -13.95
CA PRO A 3 -11.56 -11.57 -13.13
C PRO A 3 -10.97 -11.16 -12.46
N ARG A 4 -10.65 -11.38 -12.22
CA ARG A 4 -10.08 -11.03 -11.59
C ARG A 4 -9.56 -10.14 -11.65
N LYS A 5 -9.36 -10.12 -12.04
CA LYS A 5 -8.91 -9.27 -12.26
C LYS A 5 -9.39 -8.08 -12.08
N GLY A 6 -9.89 -7.56 -12.57
CA GLY A 6 -10.40 -6.34 -12.27
C GLY A 6 -10.66 -6.17 -10.88
N ARG A 7 -10.44 -7.08 -10.19
CA ARG A 7 -10.68 -7.02 -8.87
C ARG A 7 -9.95 -5.94 -8.20
N LYS A 8 -10.54 -5.24 -7.31
CA LYS A 8 -9.92 -4.22 -6.59
C LYS A 8 -8.92 -4.77 -5.67
N ARG A 9 -7.76 -4.19 -5.68
CA ARG A 9 -6.74 -4.56 -4.74
C ARG A 9 -7.07 -4.01 -3.38
N GLN A 10 -6.94 -4.82 -2.36
CA GLN A 10 -7.13 -4.34 -1.01
C GLN A 10 -5.80 -4.23 -0.33
N TRP A 11 -5.49 -3.04 0.12
CA TRP A 11 -4.22 -2.77 0.75
C TRP A 11 -4.31 -3.03 2.26
N SER A 12 -3.52 -3.96 2.74
CA SER A 12 -3.46 -4.24 4.16
C SER A 12 -2.47 -3.31 4.82
N LYS A 13 -2.50 -3.24 6.14
CA LYS A 13 -1.56 -2.39 6.86
C LYS A 13 -0.12 -2.84 6.60
N GLU A 14 0.09 -4.15 6.48
CA GLU A 14 1.43 -4.66 6.23
C GLU A 14 1.92 -4.26 4.86
N GLU A 15 1.02 -4.31 3.87
CA GLU A 15 1.41 -3.91 2.52
C GLU A 15 1.78 -2.44 2.44
N ILE A 16 1.04 -1.61 3.13
CA ILE A 16 1.30 -0.18 3.09
C ILE A 16 2.65 0.12 3.72
N ARG A 17 2.95 -0.52 4.85
CA ARG A 17 4.25 -0.35 5.46
C ARG A 17 5.36 -0.86 4.56
N ALA A 18 5.12 -2.00 3.91
CA ALA A 18 6.11 -2.58 3.02
C ALA A 18 6.37 -1.67 1.82
N LEU A 19 5.32 -1.10 1.26
CA LEU A 19 5.48 -0.17 0.15
C LEU A 19 6.29 1.04 0.58
N ARG A 20 5.95 1.60 1.73
CA ARG A 20 6.65 2.77 2.21
C ARG A 20 8.14 2.49 2.41
N ARG A 21 8.46 1.33 2.96
CA ARG A 21 9.85 0.95 3.13
C ARG A 21 10.55 0.71 1.81
N HIS A 22 9.83 0.10 0.88
CA HIS A 22 10.38 -0.13 -0.45
C HIS A 22 10.77 1.20 -1.10
N LEU A 23 9.95 2.22 -0.89
CA LEU A 23 10.21 3.54 -1.44
C LEU A 23 11.18 4.36 -0.60
N ASN A 24 11.52 3.83 0.57
CA ASN A 24 12.43 4.51 1.48
C ASN A 24 11.87 5.87 1.90
N LEU A 25 10.58 5.92 2.19
CA LEU A 25 9.92 7.16 2.55
C LEU A 25 9.44 7.13 3.99
N THR A 26 9.34 8.32 4.58
CA THR A 26 8.68 8.46 5.87
C THR A 26 7.19 8.50 5.63
N GLN A 27 6.40 8.42 6.70
CA GLN A 27 4.95 8.55 6.56
C GLN A 27 4.58 9.91 5.98
N VAL A 28 5.27 10.94 6.40
CA VAL A 28 5.01 12.29 5.90
C VAL A 28 5.25 12.35 4.39
N LYS A 29 6.36 11.79 3.96
CA LYS A 29 6.69 11.83 2.54
C LYS A 29 5.73 11.00 1.71
N LEU A 30 5.33 9.85 2.21
CA LEU A 30 4.36 9.06 1.48
C LEU A 30 3.03 9.81 1.38
N ALA A 31 2.65 10.48 2.48
CA ALA A 31 1.43 11.26 2.45
C ALA A 31 1.50 12.33 1.38
N GLU A 32 2.64 13.00 1.27
CA GLU A 32 2.82 14.02 0.25
C GLU A 32 2.68 13.44 -1.15
N GLU A 33 3.27 12.27 -1.36
CA GLU A 33 3.18 11.63 -2.67
C GLU A 33 1.76 11.29 -3.05
N LEU A 34 0.95 10.95 -2.07
CA LEU A 34 -0.43 10.55 -2.33
C LEU A 34 -1.41 11.70 -2.22
N GLY A 35 -0.94 12.88 -1.81
CA GLY A 35 -1.84 14.00 -1.63
C GLY A 35 -2.74 13.87 -0.42
N THR A 36 -2.26 13.24 0.62
CA THR A 36 -3.05 13.05 1.82
C THR A 36 -2.24 13.50 3.03
N ARG A 37 -2.69 13.15 4.22
CA ARG A 37 -2.05 13.60 5.45
C ARG A 37 -1.29 12.47 6.11
N GLN A 38 -0.26 12.83 6.85
CA GLN A 38 0.52 11.85 7.58
C GLN A 38 -0.36 11.03 8.52
N GLN A 39 -1.33 11.67 9.15
CA GLN A 39 -2.22 10.95 10.05
C GLN A 39 -2.98 9.84 9.31
N THR A 40 -3.38 10.10 8.08
CA THR A 40 -4.08 9.08 7.29
C THR A 40 -3.19 7.88 7.05
N ILE A 41 -1.93 8.13 6.70
CA ILE A 41 -0.99 7.03 6.50
C ILE A 41 -0.82 6.25 7.79
N SER A 42 -0.69 6.97 8.90
CA SER A 42 -0.53 6.32 10.19
C SER A 42 -1.72 5.41 10.51
N GLU A 43 -2.92 5.90 10.25
CA GLU A 43 -4.12 5.12 10.53
C GLU A 43 -4.19 3.87 9.66
N TRP A 44 -3.79 3.98 8.41
CA TRP A 44 -3.74 2.83 7.53
C TRP A 44 -2.75 1.80 8.07
N GLU A 45 -1.59 2.28 8.52
CA GLU A 45 -0.52 1.38 8.98
C GLU A 45 -0.84 0.74 10.32
N GLN A 46 -1.78 1.33 11.05
CA GLN A 46 -2.22 0.74 12.30
C GLN A 46 -3.42 -0.17 12.10
N GLY A 47 -3.96 -0.19 10.90
CA GLY A 47 -5.10 -1.04 10.62
C GLY A 47 -6.42 -0.45 11.02
N MET A 48 -6.44 0.85 11.36
CA MET A 48 -7.68 1.49 11.75
C MET A 48 -8.62 1.70 10.58
N TYR A 49 -8.05 2.00 9.43
CA TYR A 49 -8.83 2.19 8.21
C TYR A 49 -8.05 1.59 7.06
N ARG A 50 -8.75 1.27 6.00
CA ARG A 50 -8.10 0.79 4.79
C ARG A 50 -8.25 1.83 3.70
N PRO A 51 -7.24 1.98 2.85
CA PRO A 51 -7.37 2.88 1.70
C PRO A 51 -8.51 2.40 0.82
N ARG A 52 -9.28 3.35 0.31
CA ARG A 52 -10.38 3.04 -0.58
C ARG A 52 -10.40 4.00 -1.73
N GLY A 53 -11.10 3.58 -2.78
CA GLY A 53 -11.32 4.46 -3.92
C GLY A 53 -10.02 4.98 -4.50
N ALA A 54 -9.96 6.31 -4.65
CA ALA A 54 -8.82 6.93 -5.28
C ALA A 54 -7.52 6.65 -4.53
N SER A 55 -7.57 6.56 -3.21
CA SER A 55 -6.37 6.28 -2.44
C SER A 55 -5.79 4.92 -2.77
N ALA A 56 -6.65 3.92 -2.86
CA ALA A 56 -6.19 2.58 -3.20
C ALA A 56 -5.62 2.56 -4.61
N THR A 57 -6.24 3.28 -5.53
CA THR A 57 -5.76 3.35 -6.89
C THR A 57 -4.39 4.03 -6.96
N LEU A 58 -4.23 5.12 -6.23
CA LEU A 58 -2.95 5.82 -6.20
C LEU A 58 -1.85 4.95 -5.63
N LEU A 59 -2.15 4.22 -4.57
CA LEU A 59 -1.17 3.30 -4.00
C LEU A 59 -0.75 2.27 -5.04
N SER A 60 -1.70 1.74 -5.77
CA SER A 60 -1.38 0.75 -6.79
C SER A 60 -0.52 1.32 -7.91
N ILE A 61 -0.82 2.54 -8.32
CA ILE A 61 -0.04 3.21 -9.35
C ILE A 61 1.40 3.43 -8.87
N VAL A 62 1.54 3.94 -7.65
CA VAL A 62 2.86 4.19 -7.10
C VAL A 62 3.64 2.89 -6.98
N ALA A 63 2.97 1.84 -6.52
CA ALA A 63 3.61 0.55 -6.38
C ALA A 63 4.12 0.03 -7.73
N GLU A 64 3.26 0.10 -8.74
CA GLU A 64 3.64 -0.36 -10.06
C GLU A 64 4.81 0.40 -10.63
N ARG A 65 4.79 1.71 -10.48
CA ARG A 65 5.84 2.54 -11.02
C ARG A 65 7.18 2.28 -10.38
N ASN A 66 7.17 1.78 -9.16
CA ASN A 66 8.40 1.56 -8.43
C ASN A 66 8.75 0.08 -8.29
N GLY A 67 8.11 -0.74 -9.07
CA GLY A 67 8.45 -2.17 -9.10
C GLY A 67 8.15 -2.90 -7.82
N PHE A 68 7.17 -2.42 -7.06
CA PHE A 68 6.82 -3.06 -5.80
C PHE A 68 5.73 -4.11 -6.03
N THR A 69 5.99 -5.32 -5.57
CA THR A 69 4.96 -6.34 -5.56
C THR A 69 4.95 -6.95 -4.17
N TYR A 70 3.79 -7.30 -3.72
CA TYR A 70 3.64 -7.88 -2.41
C TYR A 70 2.50 -8.88 -2.45
N THR A 71 2.78 -10.09 -2.04
CA THR A 71 1.76 -11.10 -1.99
C THR A 71 1.73 -11.63 -0.57
N ALA A 72 0.61 -11.43 0.09
CA ALA A 72 0.52 -11.81 1.49
C ALA A 72 0.90 -13.25 1.73
N GLY A 73 0.57 -14.11 0.82
CA GLY A 73 0.90 -15.50 1.01
C GLY A 73 2.36 -15.81 0.84
N GLU A 74 3.13 -14.86 0.33
CA GLU A 74 4.54 -15.04 0.13
C GLU A 74 5.38 -14.25 1.07
N GLU A 75 4.80 -13.74 2.14
CA GLU A 75 5.54 -12.97 3.05
C GLU A 75 6.66 -13.75 3.57
N PRO A 76 7.73 -13.25 3.44
CA PRO A 76 8.86 -13.94 3.92
C PRO A 76 8.97 -13.91 5.40
N ASP A 77 8.58 -13.76 5.37
CA ASP A 77 8.93 -13.98 6.17
C ASP A 77 8.79 -14.63 6.37
N ALA A 78 8.17 -14.40 6.27
CA ALA A 78 8.02 -15.23 6.40
C ALA A 78 9.03 -16.01 6.45
N SER A 79 9.16 -15.77 6.33
CA SER A 79 9.93 -16.37 6.24
C SER A 79 10.83 -16.46 6.47
N ASN A 80 10.71 -16.17 6.51
CA ASN A 80 11.41 -16.36 6.64
C ASN A 80 11.88 -16.43 6.87
#